data_e45d3ccc00d0e73cd3eaad18d11453e0
#
_entry.id   e45d3ccc00d0e73cd3eaad18d11453e0
#
_cell.length_a   1.000
_cell.length_b   1.000
_cell.length_c   1.000
_cell.angle_alpha   90.00
_cell.angle_beta   90.00
_cell.angle_gamma   90.00
#
_symmetry.space_group_name_H-M   'P 1'
#
loop_
_entity.id
_entity.type
_entity.pdbx_description
1 polymer ?
#
loop_
_entity_poly.entity_id
_entity_poly.type
_entity_poly.pdbx_seq_one_letter_code
_entity_poly.pdbx_strand_id
1 'polypeptide(L)'
;MRHLRYIHDKNYSGFCIRKNSTALMKSGGLFSSAVDMYRKVDPGIKIKLKDQKIVFSSGATVSFSHYENDKAADLYHGLEMSGIFYDESSQASESHIWWLISRLRTKAKMSPSIWLSCNPDPSSFLRSWVDWWLYPETHPKFGLPDPEKNGKIRYILRKNGELFWGDTREELIEKFGNPR
;
A
#
# COMPACT_ATOMS: atom_id res chain seq x y z
N MET A 1 2.78 9.65 -6.16
CA MET A 1 2.86 9.54 -7.64
C MET A 1 2.20 8.29 -8.24
N ARG A 2 2.17 7.13 -7.60
CA ARG A 2 1.63 5.90 -8.22
C ARG A 2 0.15 5.99 -8.59
N HIS A 3 -0.68 6.69 -7.81
CA HIS A 3 -2.09 6.92 -8.15
C HIS A 3 -2.28 7.60 -9.51
N LEU A 4 -1.36 8.49 -9.92
CA LEU A 4 -1.46 9.22 -11.20
C LEU A 4 -1.54 8.31 -12.44
N ARG A 5 -1.09 7.06 -12.32
CA ARG A 5 -1.18 6.09 -13.44
C ARG A 5 -2.62 5.70 -13.78
N TYR A 6 -3.55 5.87 -12.85
CA TYR A 6 -4.90 5.32 -12.93
C TYR A 6 -6.01 6.38 -12.85
N ILE A 7 -5.65 7.65 -12.71
CA ILE A 7 -6.62 8.76 -12.56
C ILE A 7 -7.50 8.98 -13.80
N HIS A 8 -7.20 8.35 -14.92
CA HIS A 8 -8.01 8.41 -16.14
C HIS A 8 -9.24 7.49 -16.08
N ASP A 9 -9.24 6.51 -15.19
CA ASP A 9 -10.37 5.58 -15.01
C ASP A 9 -11.28 6.11 -13.89
N LYS A 10 -12.52 6.46 -14.25
CA LYS A 10 -13.54 6.98 -13.31
C LYS A 10 -13.83 6.07 -12.13
N ASN A 11 -13.58 4.77 -12.27
CA ASN A 11 -13.82 3.77 -11.24
C ASN A 11 -12.62 3.62 -10.28
N TYR A 12 -11.53 4.36 -10.51
CA TYR A 12 -10.37 4.31 -9.64
C TYR A 12 -10.63 4.98 -8.30
N SER A 13 -10.39 4.25 -7.22
CA SER A 13 -10.46 4.73 -5.83
C SER A 13 -9.14 4.47 -5.13
N GLY A 14 -8.27 5.48 -5.09
CA GLY A 14 -6.99 5.43 -4.39
C GLY A 14 -7.09 5.89 -2.94
N PHE A 15 -6.21 5.39 -2.09
CA PHE A 15 -6.09 5.79 -0.68
C PHE A 15 -4.63 6.07 -0.33
N CYS A 16 -4.40 7.21 0.32
CA CYS A 16 -3.15 7.54 0.99
C CYS A 16 -3.37 7.41 2.49
N ILE A 17 -2.65 6.53 3.14
CA ILE A 17 -2.80 6.23 4.56
C ILE A 17 -1.50 6.52 5.29
N ARG A 18 -1.59 7.10 6.47
CA ARG A 18 -0.48 7.29 7.41
C ARG A 18 -0.99 6.99 8.82
N LYS A 19 -0.11 6.58 9.73
CA LYS A 19 -0.52 6.29 11.10
C LYS A 19 -1.11 7.52 11.79
N ASN A 20 -0.49 8.69 11.63
CA ASN A 20 -0.84 9.92 12.34
C ASN A 20 -1.58 10.91 11.44
N SER A 21 -2.79 11.33 11.85
CA SER A 21 -3.62 12.30 11.13
C SER A 21 -2.98 13.69 11.04
N THR A 22 -2.31 14.13 12.10
CA THR A 22 -1.69 15.46 12.17
C THR A 22 -0.62 15.63 11.09
N ALA A 23 0.22 14.62 10.88
CA ALA A 23 1.27 14.67 9.87
C ALA A 23 0.73 14.55 8.44
N LEU A 24 -0.46 13.96 8.28
CA LEU A 24 -1.13 13.83 6.99
C LEU A 24 -1.60 15.18 6.46
N MET A 25 -2.23 16.01 7.31
CA MET A 25 -2.97 17.22 6.92
C MET A 25 -2.20 18.53 7.16
N LYS A 26 -1.05 18.52 7.83
CA LYS A 26 -0.23 19.73 8.04
C LYS A 26 0.16 20.40 6.71
N SER A 27 0.39 21.71 6.75
CA SER A 27 1.07 22.42 5.67
C SER A 27 2.42 21.76 5.37
N GLY A 28 2.69 21.46 4.09
CA GLY A 28 3.83 20.64 3.69
C GLY A 28 3.67 19.12 3.95
N GLY A 29 2.54 18.68 4.49
CA GLY A 29 2.23 17.27 4.69
C GLY A 29 1.83 16.54 3.40
N LEU A 30 1.50 15.26 3.53
CA LEU A 30 1.21 14.41 2.38
C LEU A 30 0.03 14.92 1.54
N PHE A 31 -1.02 15.44 2.18
CA PHE A 31 -2.20 15.96 1.49
C PHE A 31 -1.87 17.21 0.65
N SER A 32 -1.24 18.22 1.25
CA SER A 32 -0.89 19.46 0.53
C SER A 32 0.06 19.19 -0.62
N SER A 33 1.08 18.35 -0.41
CA SER A 33 2.03 17.95 -1.45
C SER A 33 1.35 17.20 -2.60
N ALA A 34 0.37 16.36 -2.28
CA ALA A 34 -0.43 15.66 -3.29
C ALA A 34 -1.31 16.62 -4.09
N VAL A 35 -1.96 17.59 -3.43
CA VAL A 35 -2.77 18.62 -4.12
C VAL A 35 -1.92 19.39 -5.13
N ASP A 36 -0.74 19.85 -4.72
CA ASP A 36 0.17 20.61 -5.60
C ASP A 36 0.62 19.80 -6.81
N MET A 37 0.94 18.52 -6.58
CA MET A 37 1.34 17.61 -7.64
C MET A 37 0.17 17.27 -8.58
N TYR A 38 -1.00 16.95 -8.03
CA TYR A 38 -2.14 16.51 -8.83
C TYR A 38 -2.72 17.67 -9.68
N ARG A 39 -2.70 18.90 -9.19
CA ARG A 39 -3.08 20.09 -9.97
C ARG A 39 -2.20 20.32 -11.21
N LYS A 40 -0.93 19.93 -11.15
CA LYS A 40 -0.03 20.03 -12.31
C LYS A 40 -0.41 19.06 -13.42
N VAL A 41 -1.03 17.92 -13.05
CA VAL A 41 -1.44 16.87 -14.01
C VAL A 41 -2.89 17.05 -14.45
N ASP A 42 -3.76 17.44 -13.54
CA ASP A 42 -5.18 17.71 -13.78
C ASP A 42 -5.57 19.01 -13.08
N PRO A 43 -5.53 20.16 -13.78
CA PRO A 43 -5.93 21.45 -13.21
C PRO A 43 -7.38 21.51 -12.73
N GLY A 44 -8.24 20.61 -13.22
CA GLY A 44 -9.66 20.53 -12.90
C GLY A 44 -9.99 19.73 -11.63
N ILE A 45 -9.00 19.30 -10.84
CA ILE A 45 -9.28 18.56 -9.60
C ILE A 45 -10.17 19.36 -8.64
N LYS A 46 -11.08 18.62 -7.98
CA LYS A 46 -11.93 19.14 -6.90
C LYS A 46 -11.43 18.63 -5.57
N ILE A 47 -11.19 19.55 -4.62
CA ILE A 47 -10.70 19.23 -3.29
C ILE A 47 -11.88 19.24 -2.32
N LYS A 48 -12.17 18.10 -1.69
CA LYS A 48 -13.18 17.94 -0.65
C LYS A 48 -12.49 17.85 0.71
N LEU A 49 -12.25 18.99 1.35
CA LEU A 49 -11.49 19.05 2.62
C LEU A 49 -12.14 18.28 3.75
N LYS A 50 -13.47 18.33 3.90
CA LYS A 50 -14.20 17.59 4.95
C LYS A 50 -14.03 16.08 4.80
N ASP A 51 -14.01 15.59 3.56
CA ASP A 51 -13.88 14.17 3.24
C ASP A 51 -12.41 13.75 3.09
N GLN A 52 -11.47 14.68 3.21
CA GLN A 52 -10.04 14.48 2.95
C GLN A 52 -9.81 13.77 1.59
N LYS A 53 -10.49 14.23 0.55
CA LYS A 53 -10.54 13.57 -0.75
C LYS A 53 -10.26 14.53 -1.90
N ILE A 54 -9.54 14.04 -2.89
CA ILE A 54 -9.31 14.71 -4.16
C ILE A 54 -10.10 13.95 -5.23
N VAL A 55 -10.88 14.68 -6.03
CA VAL A 55 -11.64 14.12 -7.16
C VAL A 55 -11.06 14.68 -8.44
N PHE A 56 -10.64 13.79 -9.35
CA PHE A 56 -10.11 14.14 -10.67
C PHE A 56 -11.22 14.45 -11.66
N SER A 57 -10.89 15.13 -12.75
CA SER A 57 -11.82 15.46 -13.83
C SER A 57 -12.49 14.23 -14.45
N SER A 58 -11.81 13.10 -14.46
CA SER A 58 -12.33 11.80 -14.90
C SER A 58 -13.43 11.21 -14.00
N GLY A 59 -13.50 11.67 -12.73
CA GLY A 59 -14.28 11.04 -11.66
C GLY A 59 -13.48 10.12 -10.75
N ALA A 60 -12.22 9.79 -11.07
CA ALA A 60 -11.32 9.06 -10.20
C ALA A 60 -11.13 9.81 -8.86
N THR A 61 -10.87 9.07 -7.80
CA THR A 61 -10.70 9.68 -6.47
C THR A 61 -9.43 9.21 -5.77
N VAL A 62 -8.85 10.09 -4.96
CA VAL A 62 -7.83 9.74 -3.97
C VAL A 62 -8.24 10.29 -2.63
N SER A 63 -8.44 9.41 -1.66
CA SER A 63 -8.77 9.73 -0.28
C SER A 63 -7.54 9.68 0.59
N PHE A 64 -7.50 10.55 1.60
CA PHE A 64 -6.41 10.61 2.58
C PHE A 64 -6.98 10.25 3.94
N SER A 65 -6.32 9.35 4.63
CA SER A 65 -6.82 8.84 5.90
C SER A 65 -5.69 8.45 6.83
N HIS A 66 -6.01 8.31 8.09
CA HIS A 66 -5.06 7.86 9.12
C HIS A 66 -5.55 6.58 9.77
N TYR A 67 -4.61 5.85 10.37
CA TYR A 67 -4.91 4.62 11.08
C TYR A 67 -4.12 4.57 12.38
N GLU A 68 -4.69 5.15 13.42
CA GLU A 68 -4.03 5.23 14.72
C GLU A 68 -4.16 3.93 15.54
N ASN A 69 -5.28 3.23 15.39
CA ASN A 69 -5.59 2.01 16.13
C ASN A 69 -6.65 1.17 15.40
N ASP A 70 -6.93 -0.02 15.91
CA ASP A 70 -7.86 -0.97 15.29
C ASP A 70 -9.32 -0.47 15.20
N LYS A 71 -9.73 0.49 16.01
CA LYS A 71 -11.04 1.14 15.88
C LYS A 71 -11.15 1.97 14.60
N ALA A 72 -10.04 2.45 14.07
CA ALA A 72 -10.03 3.14 12.79
C ALA A 72 -10.39 2.21 11.62
N ALA A 73 -10.34 0.90 11.80
CA ALA A 73 -10.81 -0.07 10.80
C ALA A 73 -12.29 0.16 10.43
N ASP A 74 -13.12 0.60 11.35
CA ASP A 74 -14.55 0.86 11.13
C ASP A 74 -14.78 1.94 10.07
N LEU A 75 -13.86 2.91 9.94
CA LEU A 75 -13.91 3.97 8.93
C LEU A 75 -13.81 3.43 7.49
N TYR A 76 -13.28 2.25 7.32
CA TYR A 76 -13.03 1.63 6.02
C TYR A 76 -13.99 0.49 5.70
N HIS A 77 -14.95 0.17 6.59
CA HIS A 77 -15.94 -0.85 6.33
C HIS A 77 -16.77 -0.49 5.08
N GLY A 78 -16.92 -1.47 4.19
CA GLY A 78 -17.68 -1.29 2.95
C GLY A 78 -16.95 -0.55 1.83
N LEU A 79 -15.76 0.00 2.06
CA LEU A 79 -14.99 0.68 1.03
C LEU A 79 -14.29 -0.31 0.09
N GLU A 80 -14.29 0.02 -1.19
CA GLU A 80 -13.47 -0.63 -2.21
C GLU A 80 -12.24 0.24 -2.48
N MET A 81 -11.05 -0.37 -2.38
CA MET A 81 -9.78 0.32 -2.55
C MET A 81 -9.06 -0.25 -3.77
N SER A 82 -8.96 0.54 -4.84
CA SER A 82 -8.22 0.15 -6.04
C SER A 82 -6.71 0.15 -5.81
N GLY A 83 -6.22 1.14 -5.07
CA GLY A 83 -4.81 1.30 -4.75
C GLY A 83 -4.63 1.96 -3.40
N ILE A 84 -3.74 1.41 -2.59
CA ILE A 84 -3.39 1.96 -1.28
C ILE A 84 -1.92 2.38 -1.32
N PHE A 85 -1.63 3.60 -0.90
CA PHE A 85 -0.30 4.05 -0.56
C PHE A 85 -0.23 4.26 0.96
N TYR A 86 0.55 3.46 1.65
CA TYR A 86 0.76 3.58 3.09
C TYR A 86 2.13 4.19 3.34
N ASP A 87 2.14 5.39 3.89
CA ASP A 87 3.34 6.12 4.23
C ASP A 87 3.79 5.82 5.66
N GLU A 88 5.10 5.70 5.88
CA GLU A 88 5.70 5.29 7.16
C GLU A 88 5.17 3.93 7.67
N SER A 89 5.06 2.96 6.79
CA SER A 89 4.45 1.67 7.07
C SER A 89 5.16 0.81 8.13
N SER A 90 6.43 1.12 8.47
CA SER A 90 7.12 0.51 9.62
C SER A 90 6.42 0.77 10.96
N GLN A 91 5.60 1.82 11.04
CA GLN A 91 4.81 2.14 12.24
C GLN A 91 3.49 1.37 12.33
N ALA A 92 3.08 0.67 11.29
CA ALA A 92 1.87 -0.15 11.27
C ALA A 92 2.10 -1.51 11.93
N SER A 93 1.03 -2.15 12.40
CA SER A 93 1.05 -3.58 12.73
C SER A 93 0.90 -4.43 11.46
N GLU A 94 1.46 -5.63 11.48
CA GLU A 94 1.29 -6.58 10.38
C GLU A 94 -0.19 -6.94 10.14
N SER A 95 -0.95 -7.14 11.21
CA SER A 95 -2.38 -7.43 11.15
C SER A 95 -3.16 -6.33 10.43
N HIS A 96 -2.79 -5.07 10.66
CA HIS A 96 -3.39 -3.93 9.99
C HIS A 96 -3.12 -3.94 8.48
N ILE A 97 -1.89 -4.21 8.06
CA ILE A 97 -1.57 -4.29 6.63
C ILE A 97 -2.35 -5.42 5.96
N TRP A 98 -2.46 -6.60 6.61
CA TRP A 98 -3.29 -7.70 6.10
C TRP A 98 -4.77 -7.34 6.00
N TRP A 99 -5.27 -6.60 6.98
CA TRP A 99 -6.64 -6.10 6.94
C TRP A 99 -6.86 -5.16 5.75
N LEU A 100 -5.93 -4.21 5.49
CA LEU A 100 -5.98 -3.34 4.31
C LEU A 100 -5.91 -4.13 3.00
N ILE A 101 -5.06 -5.15 2.92
CA ILE A 101 -4.98 -6.03 1.75
C ILE A 101 -6.34 -6.69 1.47
N SER A 102 -7.10 -7.08 2.51
CA SER A 102 -8.44 -7.65 2.34
C SER A 102 -9.48 -6.67 1.76
N ARG A 103 -9.19 -5.36 1.77
CA ARG A 103 -10.04 -4.30 1.17
C ARG A 103 -9.65 -3.98 -0.27
N LEU A 104 -8.56 -4.54 -0.77
CA LEU A 104 -8.10 -4.34 -2.14
C LEU A 104 -9.05 -5.01 -3.13
N ARG A 105 -9.89 -4.20 -3.77
CA ARG A 105 -10.79 -4.59 -4.85
C ARG A 105 -11.10 -3.38 -5.70
N THR A 106 -11.34 -3.59 -6.98
CA THR A 106 -11.51 -2.50 -7.92
C THR A 106 -12.45 -2.87 -9.07
N LYS A 107 -13.18 -1.84 -9.54
CA LYS A 107 -13.90 -1.85 -10.82
C LYS A 107 -13.09 -1.16 -11.92
N ALA A 108 -11.96 -0.56 -11.57
CA ALA A 108 -11.06 0.04 -12.55
C ALA A 108 -10.27 -1.02 -13.31
N LYS A 109 -9.80 -0.66 -14.51
CA LYS A 109 -9.02 -1.55 -15.38
C LYS A 109 -7.57 -1.69 -14.89
N MET A 110 -7.41 -2.21 -13.68
CA MET A 110 -6.10 -2.46 -13.05
C MET A 110 -6.19 -3.58 -12.02
N SER A 111 -5.06 -4.20 -11.70
CA SER A 111 -4.97 -5.08 -10.53
C SER A 111 -4.89 -4.24 -9.26
N PRO A 112 -5.73 -4.51 -8.24
CA PRO A 112 -5.64 -3.79 -6.96
C PRO A 112 -4.25 -3.98 -6.35
N SER A 113 -3.74 -2.94 -5.68
CA SER A 113 -2.38 -2.98 -5.15
C SER A 113 -2.19 -2.10 -3.92
N ILE A 114 -1.24 -2.49 -3.07
CA ILE A 114 -0.77 -1.70 -1.94
C ILE A 114 0.71 -1.39 -2.12
N TRP A 115 1.10 -0.15 -1.80
CA TRP A 115 2.48 0.32 -1.77
C TRP A 115 2.80 0.77 -0.36
N LEU A 116 3.85 0.22 0.19
CA LEU A 116 4.34 0.51 1.53
C LEU A 116 5.65 1.30 1.39
N SER A 117 5.71 2.49 2.00
CA SER A 117 6.95 3.25 2.12
C SER A 117 7.36 3.33 3.58
N CYS A 118 8.64 3.14 3.84
CA CYS A 118 9.21 3.30 5.18
C CYS A 118 10.71 3.57 5.11
N ASN A 119 11.25 4.10 6.20
CA ASN A 119 12.67 4.02 6.48
C ASN A 119 13.00 2.60 6.95
N PRO A 120 14.22 2.10 6.70
CA PRO A 120 14.66 0.81 7.22
C PRO A 120 14.53 0.77 8.75
N ASP A 121 13.80 -0.22 9.25
CA ASP A 121 13.61 -0.47 10.67
C ASP A 121 13.72 -1.98 10.90
N PRO A 122 14.80 -2.46 11.53
CA PRO A 122 15.03 -3.88 11.74
C PRO A 122 14.02 -4.52 12.69
N SER A 123 13.34 -3.72 13.54
CA SER A 123 12.30 -4.20 14.46
C SER A 123 10.92 -4.32 13.80
N SER A 124 10.73 -3.74 12.62
CA SER A 124 9.46 -3.80 11.90
C SER A 124 9.22 -5.19 11.30
N PHE A 125 7.95 -5.64 11.29
CA PHE A 125 7.53 -6.86 10.58
C PHE A 125 7.93 -6.84 9.09
N LEU A 126 8.04 -5.65 8.48
CA LEU A 126 8.47 -5.49 7.09
C LEU A 126 9.87 -6.06 6.85
N ARG A 127 10.73 -6.10 7.89
CA ARG A 127 12.06 -6.70 7.77
C ARG A 127 11.95 -8.17 7.35
N SER A 128 11.02 -8.93 7.96
CA SER A 128 10.79 -10.34 7.60
C SER A 128 10.19 -10.49 6.19
N TRP A 129 9.37 -9.53 5.74
CA TRP A 129 8.76 -9.59 4.42
C TRP A 129 9.76 -9.35 3.29
N VAL A 130 10.81 -8.52 3.53
CA VAL A 130 11.83 -8.19 2.53
C VAL A 130 13.10 -9.02 2.67
N ASP A 131 13.19 -9.87 3.67
CA ASP A 131 14.40 -10.62 4.02
C ASP A 131 15.00 -11.39 2.83
N TRP A 132 14.16 -12.01 2.03
CA TRP A 132 14.60 -12.75 0.84
C TRP A 132 15.39 -11.90 -0.16
N TRP A 133 15.08 -10.60 -0.27
CA TRP A 133 15.79 -9.67 -1.19
C TRP A 133 17.10 -9.13 -0.63
N LEU A 134 17.43 -9.50 0.61
CA LEU A 134 18.65 -9.07 1.27
C LEU A 134 19.67 -10.20 1.29
N TYR A 135 20.94 -9.87 1.49
CA TYR A 135 21.98 -10.85 1.74
C TYR A 135 21.70 -11.58 3.07
N PRO A 136 21.82 -12.92 3.10
CA PRO A 136 21.56 -13.74 4.29
C PRO A 136 22.63 -13.51 5.37
N GLU A 137 22.35 -13.98 6.59
CA GLU A 137 23.25 -13.85 7.75
C GLU A 137 24.65 -14.41 7.52
N THR A 138 24.77 -15.42 6.67
CA THR A 138 26.06 -16.05 6.32
C THR A 138 26.92 -15.21 5.36
N HIS A 139 26.38 -14.13 4.82
CA HIS A 139 27.07 -13.30 3.84
C HIS A 139 27.75 -12.08 4.48
N PRO A 140 28.98 -11.68 4.08
CA PRO A 140 29.68 -10.51 4.63
C PRO A 140 28.90 -9.19 4.53
N LYS A 141 27.98 -9.10 3.56
CA LYS A 141 27.09 -7.94 3.36
C LYS A 141 25.70 -8.15 3.96
N PHE A 142 25.57 -8.95 5.02
CA PHE A 142 24.29 -9.25 5.66
C PHE A 142 23.38 -8.02 5.80
N GLY A 143 22.14 -8.18 5.45
CA GLY A 143 21.11 -7.15 5.58
C GLY A 143 21.13 -6.05 4.50
N LEU A 144 22.14 -6.00 3.64
CA LEU A 144 22.13 -5.12 2.48
C LEU A 144 21.34 -5.77 1.32
N PRO A 145 20.78 -4.95 0.38
CA PRO A 145 20.09 -5.47 -0.79
C PRO A 145 21.00 -6.36 -1.65
N ASP A 146 20.48 -7.50 -2.08
CA ASP A 146 21.15 -8.41 -3.00
C ASP A 146 20.82 -8.00 -4.46
N PRO A 147 21.79 -7.49 -5.24
CA PRO A 147 21.56 -7.05 -6.60
C PRO A 147 21.03 -8.14 -7.54
N GLU A 148 21.34 -9.42 -7.27
CA GLU A 148 20.87 -10.54 -8.08
C GLU A 148 19.37 -10.79 -7.94
N LYS A 149 18.78 -10.29 -6.85
CA LYS A 149 17.35 -10.40 -6.55
C LYS A 149 16.56 -9.13 -6.92
N ASN A 150 17.25 -8.12 -7.45
CA ASN A 150 16.62 -6.88 -7.84
C ASN A 150 15.55 -7.11 -8.92
N GLY A 151 14.35 -6.54 -8.70
CA GLY A 151 13.23 -6.64 -9.63
C GLY A 151 12.53 -8.01 -9.65
N LYS A 152 13.01 -9.00 -8.90
CA LYS A 152 12.32 -10.31 -8.80
C LYS A 152 11.04 -10.18 -7.98
N ILE A 153 10.02 -10.90 -8.39
CA ILE A 153 8.71 -10.97 -7.74
C ILE A 153 8.65 -12.25 -6.94
N ARG A 154 8.09 -12.18 -5.73
CA ARG A 154 7.76 -13.35 -4.92
C ARG A 154 6.25 -13.40 -4.70
N TYR A 155 5.73 -14.62 -4.62
CA TYR A 155 4.33 -14.89 -4.30
C TYR A 155 4.22 -15.21 -2.81
N ILE A 156 3.14 -14.74 -2.19
CA ILE A 156 2.89 -14.95 -0.76
C ILE A 156 1.50 -15.55 -0.54
N LEU A 157 1.42 -16.52 0.34
CA LEU A 157 0.19 -17.09 0.86
C LEU A 157 0.18 -16.96 2.38
N ARG A 158 -0.91 -16.44 2.94
CA ARG A 158 -1.15 -16.48 4.39
C ARG A 158 -2.15 -17.59 4.72
N LYS A 159 -1.74 -18.55 5.54
CA LYS A 159 -2.58 -19.67 5.97
C LYS A 159 -2.38 -19.90 7.46
N ASN A 160 -3.46 -19.92 8.24
CA ASN A 160 -3.45 -20.11 9.69
C ASN A 160 -2.52 -19.14 10.46
N GLY A 161 -2.38 -17.91 9.97
CA GLY A 161 -1.49 -16.91 10.57
C GLY A 161 -0.04 -16.95 10.10
N GLU A 162 0.37 -18.00 9.43
CA GLU A 162 1.73 -18.18 8.87
C GLU A 162 1.83 -17.68 7.43
N LEU A 163 3.03 -17.24 7.06
CA LEU A 163 3.35 -16.74 5.71
C LEU A 163 4.18 -17.76 4.96
N PHE A 164 3.73 -18.12 3.78
CA PHE A 164 4.43 -19.02 2.87
C PHE A 164 4.81 -18.25 1.61
N TRP A 165 6.06 -18.37 1.21
CA TRP A 165 6.60 -17.68 0.06
C TRP A 165 6.97 -18.67 -1.03
N GLY A 166 6.70 -18.31 -2.29
CA GLY A 166 7.09 -19.06 -3.47
C GLY A 166 7.61 -18.16 -4.58
N ASP A 167 8.38 -18.74 -5.49
CA ASP A 167 8.86 -18.03 -6.67
C ASP A 167 7.80 -17.96 -7.76
N THR A 168 6.81 -18.86 -7.72
CA THR A 168 5.66 -18.90 -8.61
C THR A 168 4.36 -19.08 -7.83
N ARG A 169 3.25 -18.73 -8.45
CA ARG A 169 1.91 -18.97 -7.90
C ARG A 169 1.60 -20.47 -7.90
N GLU A 170 2.03 -21.16 -8.94
CA GLU A 170 1.83 -22.60 -9.16
C GLU A 170 2.47 -23.41 -8.04
N GLU A 171 3.67 -23.04 -7.61
CA GLU A 171 4.37 -23.67 -6.48
C GLU A 171 3.52 -23.63 -5.20
N LEU A 172 2.91 -22.47 -4.90
CA LEU A 172 2.07 -22.34 -3.71
C LEU A 172 0.74 -23.09 -3.86
N ILE A 173 0.16 -23.14 -5.07
CA ILE A 173 -1.07 -23.89 -5.35
C ILE A 173 -0.83 -25.40 -5.21
N GLU A 174 0.28 -25.92 -5.72
CA GLU A 174 0.65 -27.32 -5.62
C GLU A 174 0.81 -27.73 -4.15
N LYS A 175 1.48 -26.90 -3.34
CA LYS A 175 1.77 -27.20 -1.95
C LYS A 175 0.56 -27.04 -1.02
N PHE A 176 -0.32 -26.08 -1.26
CA PHE A 176 -1.39 -25.69 -0.32
C PHE A 176 -2.81 -25.77 -0.88
N GLY A 177 -2.97 -26.10 -2.16
CA GLY A 177 -4.23 -26.05 -2.87
C GLY A 177 -4.56 -24.64 -3.38
N ASN A 178 -5.55 -24.54 -4.28
CA ASN A 178 -5.98 -23.25 -4.80
C ASN A 178 -6.74 -22.49 -3.71
N PRO A 179 -6.29 -21.29 -3.30
CA PRO A 179 -7.06 -20.46 -2.36
C PRO A 179 -8.39 -20.07 -3.02
N ARG A 180 -9.50 -20.34 -2.31
CA ARG A 180 -10.85 -19.95 -2.71
C ARG A 180 -11.08 -18.46 -2.46
#